data_4b7fe89fc5b7d2a6c1d692370005b547
#
_entry.id   4b7fe89fc5b7d2a6c1d692370005b547
#
_cell.length_a   1.000
_cell.length_b   1.000
_cell.length_c   1.000
_cell.angle_alpha   90.00
_cell.angle_beta   90.00
_cell.angle_gamma   90.00
#
_symmetry.space_group_name_H-M   'P 1'
#
loop_
_entity.id
_entity.type
_entity.pdbx_description
1 polymer ?
#
loop_
_entity_poly.entity_id
_entity_poly.type
_entity_poly.pdbx_seq_one_letter_code
_entity_poly.pdbx_strand_id
1 'polypeptide(L)'
;QRYPEHRIVGEEGGSSGPAAAARQWVLDPIDGTKSFVHGVPLFGTLIALLEDGRPVLGVIHLPATGELMVGAQGQGTTVNGRPVRVRATARLEEATFAFTDSAPLHRLGLTSGFLELQRRVRIVRGWGDCYGHFLVAAGRADIMIDPVLSLWDVAALKPCVEGAGG
;
A
#
# COMPACT_ATOMS: atom_id res chain seq x y z
N GLN A 1 -12.49 24.53 4.61
CA GLN A 1 -12.08 23.48 3.64
C GLN A 1 -11.67 24.15 2.33
N ARG A 2 -10.54 23.69 1.72
CA ARG A 2 -10.05 24.24 0.43
C ARG A 2 -10.87 23.69 -0.76
N TYR A 3 -11.45 22.48 -0.61
CA TYR A 3 -12.26 21.78 -1.62
C TYR A 3 -13.56 21.30 -0.96
N PRO A 4 -14.56 22.15 -0.78
CA PRO A 4 -15.81 21.81 -0.10
C PRO A 4 -16.69 20.84 -0.91
N GLU A 5 -16.48 20.76 -2.22
CA GLU A 5 -17.15 19.85 -3.15
C GLU A 5 -16.58 18.42 -3.13
N HIS A 6 -15.44 18.17 -2.49
CA HIS A 6 -14.86 16.85 -2.36
C HIS A 6 -15.45 16.10 -1.17
N ARG A 7 -15.58 14.79 -1.30
CA ARG A 7 -15.89 13.88 -0.21
C ARG A 7 -14.59 13.47 0.49
N ILE A 8 -14.67 13.19 1.79
CA ILE A 8 -13.60 12.58 2.57
C ILE A 8 -14.14 11.29 3.18
N VAL A 9 -13.37 10.22 3.12
CA VAL A 9 -13.62 8.92 3.78
C VAL A 9 -12.37 8.54 4.54
N GLY A 10 -12.50 8.28 5.83
CA GLY A 10 -11.39 7.87 6.69
C GLY A 10 -11.75 6.64 7.50
N GLU A 11 -10.75 5.84 7.84
CA GLU A 11 -10.91 4.71 8.73
C GLU A 11 -11.48 5.15 10.09
N GLU A 12 -10.84 6.10 10.75
CA GLU A 12 -11.20 6.57 12.09
C GLU A 12 -12.37 7.57 12.09
N GLY A 13 -12.46 8.42 11.07
CA GLY A 13 -13.37 9.57 11.01
C GLY A 13 -14.66 9.35 10.25
N GLY A 14 -14.88 8.16 9.69
CA GLY A 14 -16.03 7.89 8.82
C GLY A 14 -16.01 8.74 7.54
N SER A 15 -17.17 9.27 7.12
CA SER A 15 -17.26 10.06 5.89
C SER A 15 -17.87 11.43 6.08
N SER A 16 -17.38 12.42 5.33
CA SER A 16 -17.88 13.79 5.29
C SER A 16 -17.87 14.37 3.87
N GLY A 17 -18.65 15.41 3.63
CA GLY A 17 -18.85 16.04 2.32
C GLY A 17 -19.96 15.39 1.48
N PRO A 18 -20.18 15.85 0.23
CA PRO A 18 -21.27 15.40 -0.61
C PRO A 18 -21.16 13.93 -0.96
N ALA A 19 -22.26 13.16 -0.82
CA ALA A 19 -22.25 11.72 -1.09
C ALA A 19 -22.00 11.39 -2.58
N ALA A 20 -22.41 12.25 -3.49
CA ALA A 20 -22.24 12.11 -4.94
C ALA A 20 -21.04 12.92 -5.50
N ALA A 21 -20.04 13.20 -4.65
CA ALA A 21 -18.84 13.90 -5.11
C ALA A 21 -18.05 13.04 -6.12
N ALA A 22 -17.73 13.62 -7.28
CA ALA A 22 -16.87 12.99 -8.28
C ALA A 22 -15.43 12.75 -7.75
N ARG A 23 -15.00 13.59 -6.78
CA ARG A 23 -13.68 13.49 -6.14
C ARG A 23 -13.82 13.10 -4.68
N GLN A 24 -13.07 12.09 -4.27
CA GLN A 24 -13.08 11.55 -2.92
C GLN A 24 -11.65 11.38 -2.41
N TRP A 25 -11.38 11.98 -1.25
CA TRP A 25 -10.16 11.67 -0.49
C TRP A 25 -10.43 10.46 0.40
N VAL A 26 -9.50 9.53 0.38
CA VAL A 26 -9.51 8.34 1.24
C VAL A 26 -8.27 8.38 2.12
N LEU A 27 -8.47 8.19 3.41
CA LEU A 27 -7.45 8.42 4.43
C LEU A 27 -7.37 7.24 5.38
N ASP A 28 -6.17 6.75 5.59
CA ASP A 28 -5.80 5.90 6.72
C ASP A 28 -4.71 6.63 7.52
N PRO A 29 -5.03 7.13 8.71
CA PRO A 29 -4.07 7.86 9.53
C PRO A 29 -2.91 7.01 10.01
N ILE A 30 -3.14 5.71 10.34
CA ILE A 30 -2.15 4.79 10.88
C ILE A 30 -2.38 3.38 10.33
N ASP A 31 -2.01 3.17 9.07
CA ASP A 31 -1.94 1.82 8.50
C ASP A 31 -0.79 1.03 9.14
N GLY A 32 -1.04 -0.24 9.43
CA GLY A 32 -0.13 -1.06 10.23
C GLY A 32 -0.30 -0.80 11.74
N THR A 33 -1.52 -0.61 12.21
CA THR A 33 -1.86 -0.34 13.63
C THR A 33 -1.25 -1.35 14.59
N LYS A 34 -1.19 -2.64 14.21
CA LYS A 34 -0.52 -3.66 15.04
C LYS A 34 0.97 -3.36 15.23
N SER A 35 1.66 -2.99 14.15
CA SER A 35 3.06 -2.57 14.22
C SER A 35 3.21 -1.33 15.12
N PHE A 36 2.36 -0.34 14.92
CA PHE A 36 2.39 0.92 15.68
C PHE A 36 2.24 0.69 17.20
N VAL A 37 1.23 -0.07 17.65
CA VAL A 37 0.98 -0.30 19.08
C VAL A 37 2.05 -1.16 19.76
N HIS A 38 2.82 -1.94 18.97
CA HIS A 38 3.95 -2.73 19.48
C HIS A 38 5.30 -2.01 19.36
N GLY A 39 5.32 -0.74 18.92
CA GLY A 39 6.56 0.03 18.75
C GLY A 39 7.43 -0.46 17.59
N VAL A 40 6.86 -1.21 16.65
CA VAL A 40 7.55 -1.64 15.43
C VAL A 40 7.43 -0.54 14.38
N PRO A 41 8.54 -0.06 13.78
CA PRO A 41 8.52 1.12 12.90
C PRO A 41 8.03 0.81 11.47
N LEU A 42 7.13 -0.16 11.30
CA LEU A 42 6.57 -0.62 10.02
C LEU A 42 5.10 -0.19 9.91
N PHE A 43 4.85 1.10 9.98
CA PHE A 43 3.52 1.70 9.87
C PHE A 43 3.60 2.99 9.06
N GLY A 44 2.48 3.45 8.54
CA GLY A 44 2.44 4.67 7.75
C GLY A 44 1.08 5.35 7.75
N THR A 45 1.02 6.52 7.11
CA THR A 45 -0.21 7.24 6.79
C THR A 45 -0.47 7.11 5.30
N LEU A 46 -1.71 6.75 4.94
CA LEU A 46 -2.14 6.60 3.57
C LEU A 46 -3.14 7.70 3.19
N ILE A 47 -2.91 8.34 2.04
CA ILE A 47 -3.82 9.33 1.47
C ILE A 47 -4.02 9.00 0.00
N ALA A 48 -5.27 8.87 -0.44
CA ALA A 48 -5.59 8.73 -1.85
C ALA A 48 -6.60 9.77 -2.32
N LEU A 49 -6.49 10.16 -3.59
CA LEU A 49 -7.56 10.85 -4.30
C LEU A 49 -8.17 9.89 -5.32
N LEU A 50 -9.49 9.75 -5.23
CA LEU A 50 -10.28 9.04 -6.23
C LEU A 50 -11.01 10.05 -7.11
N GLU A 51 -11.05 9.80 -8.42
CA GLU A 51 -11.94 10.45 -9.38
C GLU A 51 -12.89 9.39 -9.95
N ASP A 52 -14.19 9.62 -9.83
CA ASP A 52 -15.25 8.69 -10.25
C ASP A 52 -15.01 7.25 -9.75
N GLY A 53 -14.59 7.13 -8.48
CA GLY A 53 -14.33 5.87 -7.82
C GLY A 53 -12.99 5.19 -8.18
N ARG A 54 -12.14 5.82 -8.99
CA ARG A 54 -10.83 5.29 -9.39
C ARG A 54 -9.70 6.03 -8.68
N PRO A 55 -8.78 5.35 -7.99
CA PRO A 55 -7.60 6.00 -7.41
C PRO A 55 -6.71 6.59 -8.51
N VAL A 56 -6.50 7.92 -8.46
CA VAL A 56 -5.67 8.66 -9.42
C VAL A 56 -4.39 9.21 -8.80
N LEU A 57 -4.36 9.34 -7.46
CA LEU A 57 -3.19 9.78 -6.70
C LEU A 57 -3.13 8.97 -5.40
N GLY A 58 -1.93 8.56 -5.04
CA GLY A 58 -1.63 7.91 -3.77
C GLY A 58 -0.41 8.52 -3.09
N VAL A 59 -0.48 8.60 -1.79
CA VAL A 59 0.62 8.99 -0.90
C VAL A 59 0.78 7.94 0.17
N ILE A 60 2.02 7.48 0.38
CA ILE A 60 2.40 6.61 1.49
C ILE A 60 3.50 7.34 2.27
N HIS A 61 3.20 7.75 3.49
CA HIS A 61 4.17 8.37 4.37
C HIS A 61 4.59 7.41 5.47
N LEU A 62 5.87 7.09 5.54
CA LEU A 62 6.49 6.26 6.56
C LEU A 62 7.24 7.16 7.56
N PRO A 63 6.59 7.60 8.65
CA PRO A 63 7.18 8.61 9.54
C PRO A 63 8.42 8.11 10.28
N ALA A 64 8.49 6.82 10.59
CA ALA A 64 9.62 6.21 11.30
C ALA A 64 10.91 6.20 10.48
N THR A 65 10.83 6.12 9.14
CA THR A 65 11.97 6.15 8.23
C THR A 65 12.16 7.49 7.53
N GLY A 66 11.22 8.43 7.68
CA GLY A 66 11.24 9.73 7.00
C GLY A 66 11.07 9.61 5.49
N GLU A 67 10.35 8.59 5.01
CA GLU A 67 10.12 8.36 3.60
C GLU A 67 8.70 8.74 3.19
N LEU A 68 8.58 9.51 2.10
CA LEU A 68 7.32 9.91 1.51
C LEU A 68 7.27 9.44 0.05
N MET A 69 6.38 8.50 -0.24
CA MET A 69 6.10 8.06 -1.60
C MET A 69 4.87 8.81 -2.13
N VAL A 70 4.95 9.24 -3.39
CA VAL A 70 3.83 9.82 -4.12
C VAL A 70 3.77 9.17 -5.50
N GLY A 71 2.62 8.59 -5.82
CA GLY A 71 2.32 8.04 -7.13
C GLY A 71 1.06 8.68 -7.71
N ALA A 72 1.10 9.06 -8.99
CA ALA A 72 -0.06 9.63 -9.67
C ALA A 72 -0.19 9.05 -11.08
N GLN A 73 -1.43 8.87 -11.50
CA GLN A 73 -1.74 8.32 -12.82
C GLN A 73 -1.04 9.10 -13.93
N GLY A 74 -0.26 8.41 -14.77
CA GLY A 74 0.48 9.00 -15.88
C GLY A 74 1.71 9.84 -15.52
N GLN A 75 2.04 9.99 -14.22
CA GLN A 75 3.19 10.77 -13.77
C GLN A 75 4.30 9.94 -13.12
N GLY A 76 4.06 8.65 -12.94
CA GLY A 76 5.01 7.76 -12.28
C GLY A 76 4.97 7.88 -10.75
N THR A 77 5.98 7.28 -10.09
CA THR A 77 6.08 7.25 -8.62
C THR A 77 7.43 7.79 -8.16
N THR A 78 7.42 8.53 -7.08
CA THR A 78 8.62 9.08 -6.45
C THR A 78 8.69 8.71 -4.97
N VAL A 79 9.91 8.60 -4.43
CA VAL A 79 10.19 8.58 -2.98
C VAL A 79 11.06 9.77 -2.64
N ASN A 80 10.59 10.61 -1.72
CA ASN A 80 11.25 11.87 -1.35
C ASN A 80 11.63 12.71 -2.59
N GLY A 81 10.72 12.77 -3.58
CA GLY A 81 10.90 13.50 -4.84
C GLY A 81 11.82 12.83 -5.87
N ARG A 82 12.39 11.67 -5.58
CA ARG A 82 13.23 10.91 -6.52
C ARG A 82 12.41 9.83 -7.21
N PRO A 83 12.42 9.73 -8.56
CA PRO A 83 11.71 8.68 -9.27
C PRO A 83 12.15 7.28 -8.83
N VAL A 84 11.18 6.37 -8.66
CA VAL A 84 11.41 4.98 -8.33
C VAL A 84 10.69 4.06 -9.31
N ARG A 85 11.14 2.80 -9.39
CA ARG A 85 10.53 1.75 -10.18
C ARG A 85 10.58 0.43 -9.42
N VAL A 86 9.63 -0.45 -9.71
CA VAL A 86 9.69 -1.84 -9.25
C VAL A 86 10.92 -2.55 -9.80
N ARG A 87 11.33 -3.63 -9.16
CA ARG A 87 12.47 -4.45 -9.62
C ARG A 87 12.11 -5.20 -10.90
N ALA A 88 13.10 -5.40 -11.74
CA ALA A 88 12.99 -6.23 -12.95
C ALA A 88 13.41 -7.69 -12.68
N THR A 89 12.97 -8.26 -11.55
CA THR A 89 13.28 -9.65 -11.17
C THR A 89 12.50 -10.62 -12.05
N ALA A 90 13.20 -11.40 -12.85
CA ALA A 90 12.58 -12.30 -13.83
C ALA A 90 12.26 -13.69 -13.27
N ARG A 91 12.84 -14.09 -12.16
CA ARG A 91 12.75 -15.45 -11.60
C ARG A 91 12.32 -15.41 -10.14
N LEU A 92 11.38 -16.29 -9.76
CA LEU A 92 10.92 -16.41 -8.38
C LEU A 92 12.05 -16.74 -7.39
N GLU A 93 13.02 -17.54 -7.82
CA GLU A 93 14.16 -17.95 -7.01
C GLU A 93 15.10 -16.79 -6.63
N GLU A 94 14.91 -15.62 -7.25
CA GLU A 94 15.66 -14.39 -6.95
C GLU A 94 14.80 -13.38 -6.18
N ALA A 95 13.49 -13.63 -6.07
CA ALA A 95 12.54 -12.68 -5.51
C ALA A 95 12.62 -12.55 -3.98
N THR A 96 12.27 -11.38 -3.51
CA THR A 96 11.95 -11.07 -2.11
C THR A 96 10.44 -10.97 -1.96
N PHE A 97 9.87 -11.80 -1.11
CA PHE A 97 8.45 -11.86 -0.81
C PHE A 97 8.16 -11.31 0.59
N ALA A 98 7.28 -10.33 0.67
CA ALA A 98 6.74 -9.76 1.90
C ALA A 98 5.27 -10.14 2.07
N PHE A 99 4.80 -10.21 3.32
CA PHE A 99 3.40 -10.47 3.66
C PHE A 99 3.05 -9.84 5.01
N THR A 100 1.77 -9.54 5.22
CA THR A 100 1.27 -8.96 6.47
C THR A 100 1.01 -10.04 7.52
N ASP A 101 0.06 -10.95 7.26
CA ASP A 101 -0.37 -11.99 8.19
C ASP A 101 -0.72 -13.28 7.44
N SER A 102 -0.27 -14.41 7.96
CA SER A 102 -0.56 -15.74 7.39
C SER A 102 -1.89 -16.32 7.86
N ALA A 103 -2.43 -15.89 9.00
CA ALA A 103 -3.66 -16.45 9.55
C ALA A 103 -4.90 -16.22 8.67
N PRO A 104 -5.12 -15.03 8.06
CA PRO A 104 -6.19 -14.86 7.08
C PRO A 104 -6.04 -15.75 5.84
N LEU A 105 -4.82 -15.97 5.36
CA LEU A 105 -4.57 -16.89 4.22
C LEU A 105 -5.02 -18.31 4.53
N HIS A 106 -4.80 -18.76 5.78
CA HIS A 106 -5.28 -20.06 6.24
C HIS A 106 -6.82 -20.11 6.22
N ARG A 107 -7.49 -19.09 6.78
CA ARG A 107 -8.96 -19.03 6.81
C ARG A 107 -9.58 -18.97 5.41
N LEU A 108 -8.88 -18.40 4.44
CA LEU A 108 -9.30 -18.30 3.04
C LEU A 108 -8.95 -19.55 2.21
N GLY A 109 -8.32 -20.58 2.81
CA GLY A 109 -7.92 -21.81 2.10
C GLY A 109 -6.71 -21.62 1.17
N LEU A 110 -5.95 -20.54 1.32
CA LEU A 110 -4.81 -20.19 0.46
C LEU A 110 -3.45 -20.67 0.99
N THR A 111 -3.44 -21.43 2.08
CA THR A 111 -2.22 -21.86 2.77
C THR A 111 -1.26 -22.62 1.87
N SER A 112 -1.75 -23.52 1.03
CA SER A 112 -0.88 -24.34 0.16
C SER A 112 -0.13 -23.47 -0.86
N GLY A 113 -0.82 -22.55 -1.51
CA GLY A 113 -0.20 -21.60 -2.46
C GLY A 113 0.81 -20.68 -1.78
N PHE A 114 0.48 -20.18 -0.57
CA PHE A 114 1.36 -19.35 0.24
C PHE A 114 2.66 -20.10 0.62
N LEU A 115 2.55 -21.34 1.10
CA LEU A 115 3.71 -22.15 1.45
C LEU A 115 4.55 -22.53 0.21
N GLU A 116 3.90 -22.79 -0.93
CA GLU A 116 4.61 -23.06 -2.17
C GLU A 116 5.38 -21.81 -2.65
N LEU A 117 4.77 -20.62 -2.60
CA LEU A 117 5.46 -19.38 -2.92
C LEU A 117 6.68 -19.15 -2.01
N GLN A 118 6.52 -19.38 -0.69
CA GLN A 118 7.62 -19.26 0.27
C GLN A 118 8.80 -20.18 -0.04
N ARG A 119 8.55 -21.40 -0.54
CA ARG A 119 9.62 -22.34 -0.91
C ARG A 119 10.38 -21.92 -2.15
N ARG A 120 9.75 -21.17 -3.04
CA ARG A 120 10.31 -20.81 -4.35
C ARG A 120 11.07 -19.51 -4.37
N VAL A 121 10.82 -18.62 -3.43
CA VAL A 121 11.46 -17.30 -3.40
C VAL A 121 12.75 -17.34 -2.58
N ARG A 122 13.66 -16.39 -2.86
CA ARG A 122 14.95 -16.29 -2.16
C ARG A 122 14.81 -15.80 -0.72
N ILE A 123 13.95 -14.81 -0.49
CA ILE A 123 13.78 -14.16 0.81
C ILE A 123 12.28 -14.07 1.11
N VAL A 124 11.91 -14.43 2.34
CA VAL A 124 10.54 -14.27 2.88
C VAL A 124 10.61 -13.46 4.16
N ARG A 125 9.78 -12.43 4.29
CA ARG A 125 9.70 -11.57 5.48
C ARG A 125 8.28 -11.11 5.75
N GLY A 126 7.91 -11.03 7.04
CA GLY A 126 6.68 -10.40 7.53
C GLY A 126 6.81 -8.87 7.56
N TRP A 127 7.15 -8.26 6.44
CA TRP A 127 7.14 -6.80 6.26
C TRP A 127 5.79 -6.40 5.68
N GLY A 128 4.81 -6.27 6.57
CA GLY A 128 3.41 -6.14 6.22
C GLY A 128 2.93 -4.72 5.98
N ASP A 129 1.63 -4.64 5.80
CA ASP A 129 0.85 -3.42 5.69
C ASP A 129 1.40 -2.50 4.57
N CYS A 130 1.19 -1.20 4.64
CA CYS A 130 1.69 -0.24 3.65
C CYS A 130 3.21 -0.32 3.44
N TYR A 131 3.96 -0.71 4.49
CA TYR A 131 5.41 -0.82 4.40
C TYR A 131 5.85 -1.87 3.36
N GLY A 132 5.19 -3.03 3.34
CA GLY A 132 5.49 -4.08 2.34
C GLY A 132 5.20 -3.62 0.91
N HIS A 133 4.07 -2.98 0.69
CA HIS A 133 3.70 -2.40 -0.60
C HIS A 133 4.64 -1.26 -1.02
N PHE A 134 5.05 -0.41 -0.06
CA PHE A 134 6.07 0.61 -0.29
C PHE A 134 7.39 0.00 -0.79
N LEU A 135 7.85 -1.11 -0.17
CA LEU A 135 9.08 -1.78 -0.59
C LEU A 135 8.99 -2.29 -2.04
N VAL A 136 7.83 -2.83 -2.46
CA VAL A 136 7.62 -3.27 -3.84
C VAL A 136 7.69 -2.09 -4.79
N ALA A 137 6.94 -1.02 -4.56
CA ALA A 137 6.93 0.15 -5.43
C ALA A 137 8.30 0.86 -5.49
N ALA A 138 9.06 0.84 -4.38
CA ALA A 138 10.42 1.39 -4.31
C ALA A 138 11.51 0.47 -4.90
N GLY A 139 11.14 -0.71 -5.44
CA GLY A 139 12.08 -1.68 -5.99
C GLY A 139 12.99 -2.35 -4.94
N ARG A 140 12.53 -2.46 -3.70
CA ARG A 140 13.26 -3.10 -2.59
C ARG A 140 12.76 -4.51 -2.26
N ALA A 141 11.52 -4.83 -2.67
CA ALA A 141 10.95 -6.17 -2.67
C ALA A 141 10.28 -6.43 -4.02
N ASP A 142 9.84 -7.65 -4.25
CA ASP A 142 9.29 -8.07 -5.54
C ASP A 142 7.82 -8.42 -5.45
N ILE A 143 7.40 -9.02 -4.35
CA ILE A 143 6.04 -9.50 -4.12
C ILE A 143 5.60 -9.06 -2.73
N MET A 144 4.36 -8.58 -2.63
CA MET A 144 3.67 -8.32 -1.38
C MET A 144 2.28 -8.96 -1.42
N ILE A 145 1.90 -9.68 -0.37
CA ILE A 145 0.56 -10.23 -0.19
C ILE A 145 -0.03 -9.73 1.13
N ASP A 146 -1.16 -9.07 0.98
CA ASP A 146 -2.05 -8.72 2.07
C ASP A 146 -3.45 -9.26 1.74
N PRO A 147 -3.93 -10.30 2.45
CA PRO A 147 -5.14 -11.01 2.06
C PRO A 147 -6.45 -10.34 2.47
N VAL A 148 -6.38 -9.32 3.33
CA VAL A 148 -7.59 -8.63 3.83
C VAL A 148 -7.31 -7.14 3.86
N LEU A 149 -7.92 -6.42 2.93
CA LEU A 149 -7.76 -4.98 2.74
C LEU A 149 -9.12 -4.28 2.70
N SER A 150 -9.20 -3.13 3.34
CA SER A 150 -10.29 -2.17 3.19
C SER A 150 -9.96 -1.15 2.09
N LEU A 151 -10.91 -0.25 1.80
CA LEU A 151 -10.69 0.79 0.80
C LEU A 151 -9.55 1.73 1.18
N TRP A 152 -9.46 2.10 2.45
CA TRP A 152 -8.42 3.02 2.95
C TRP A 152 -7.02 2.41 2.94
N ASP A 153 -6.90 1.07 3.05
CA ASP A 153 -5.62 0.37 2.96
C ASP A 153 -5.10 0.36 1.51
N VAL A 154 -5.97 0.14 0.51
CA VAL A 154 -5.56 -0.14 -0.88
C VAL A 154 -5.56 1.08 -1.80
N ALA A 155 -6.40 2.09 -1.51
CA ALA A 155 -6.61 3.20 -2.43
C ALA A 155 -5.33 3.99 -2.75
N ALA A 156 -4.44 4.20 -1.76
CA ALA A 156 -3.18 4.89 -1.96
C ALA A 156 -2.10 3.99 -2.59
N LEU A 157 -2.14 2.69 -2.29
CA LEU A 157 -1.15 1.74 -2.76
C LEU A 157 -1.19 1.58 -4.28
N LYS A 158 -2.40 1.49 -4.86
CA LYS A 158 -2.60 1.22 -6.29
C LYS A 158 -1.86 2.23 -7.19
N PRO A 159 -2.09 3.55 -7.13
CA PRO A 159 -1.38 4.50 -8.01
C PRO A 159 0.13 4.55 -7.73
N CYS A 160 0.58 4.25 -6.49
CA CYS A 160 1.99 4.17 -6.17
C CYS A 160 2.68 2.99 -6.82
N VAL A 161 2.08 1.79 -6.78
CA VAL A 161 2.64 0.57 -7.36
C VAL A 161 2.56 0.62 -8.89
N GLU A 162 1.40 0.95 -9.47
CA GLU A 162 1.22 1.06 -10.93
C GLU A 162 2.11 2.15 -11.54
N GLY A 163 2.23 3.32 -10.87
CA GLY A 163 3.12 4.39 -11.33
C GLY A 163 4.59 4.02 -11.29
N ALA A 164 4.99 3.06 -10.46
CA ALA A 164 6.34 2.49 -10.44
C ALA A 164 6.54 1.35 -11.45
N GLY A 165 5.49 0.92 -12.16
CA GLY A 165 5.53 -0.14 -13.18
C GLY A 165 5.22 -1.55 -12.66
N GLY A 166 4.57 -1.63 -11.49
CA GLY A 166 4.10 -2.88 -10.86
C GLY A 166 2.66 -3.21 -11.20
#